data_6f96cda10b063e1630356795df446767
#
_entry.id   6f96cda10b063e1630356795df446767
#
_cell.length_a   1.000
_cell.length_b   1.000
_cell.length_c   1.000
_cell.angle_alpha   90.00
_cell.angle_beta   90.00
_cell.angle_gamma   90.00
#
_symmetry.space_group_name_H-M   'P 1'
#
loop_
_entity.id
_entity.type
_entity.pdbx_description
1 polymer ?
#
loop_
_entity_poly.entity_id
_entity_poly.type
_entity_poly.pdbx_seq_one_letter_code
_entity_poly.pdbx_strand_id
1 'polypeptide(L)'
;MKIFTLTLNPAFDIHASLPSFIVEHENLASSVSRDIGGKGVNISRALNANGIPNLALVVLGEENGSEFKSKLEAEQISYKAISVPGRIRENITIHPDGGKETRLSFKGFESRPDVLDNVGGMLDINPGDIVTFTGSLPVGM
;
A
#
# COMPACT_ATOMS: atom_id res chain seq x y z
N MET A 1 13.02 -19.93 9.74
CA MET A 1 11.92 -19.59 8.81
C MET A 1 11.67 -18.09 8.92
N LYS A 2 11.92 -17.36 7.86
CA LYS A 2 11.59 -15.92 7.73
C LYS A 2 10.30 -15.79 6.91
N ILE A 3 9.56 -14.71 7.10
CA ILE A 3 8.37 -14.40 6.31
C ILE A 3 8.60 -13.04 5.64
N PHE A 4 8.47 -13.03 4.33
CA PHE A 4 8.58 -11.82 3.50
C PHE A 4 7.25 -11.52 2.83
N THR A 5 6.84 -10.26 2.85
CA THR A 5 5.65 -9.80 2.13
C THR A 5 6.05 -8.80 1.07
N LEU A 6 5.54 -8.95 -0.15
CA LEU A 6 5.84 -8.04 -1.26
C LEU A 6 4.65 -7.13 -1.55
N THR A 7 4.94 -5.82 -1.70
CA THR A 7 3.97 -4.84 -2.18
C THR A 7 4.62 -4.04 -3.31
N LEU A 8 4.32 -4.43 -4.54
CA LEU A 8 4.90 -3.80 -5.73
C LEU A 8 4.13 -2.55 -6.17
N ASN A 9 2.83 -2.47 -5.86
CA ASN A 9 1.96 -1.36 -6.21
C ASN A 9 1.18 -0.87 -4.99
N PRO A 10 1.85 -0.22 -4.04
CA PRO A 10 1.23 0.31 -2.83
C PRO A 10 0.21 1.41 -3.17
N ALA A 11 -0.57 1.80 -2.17
CA ALA A 11 -1.51 2.89 -2.27
C ALA A 11 -1.61 3.65 -0.95
N PHE A 12 -1.98 4.92 -1.01
CA PHE A 12 -2.65 5.57 0.09
C PHE A 12 -4.15 5.34 -0.08
N ASP A 13 -4.79 4.80 0.92
CA ASP A 13 -6.24 4.63 0.95
C ASP A 13 -6.85 5.79 1.75
N ILE A 14 -7.59 6.64 1.07
CA ILE A 14 -8.25 7.82 1.62
C ILE A 14 -9.72 7.48 1.82
N HIS A 15 -10.20 7.62 3.04
CA HIS A 15 -11.60 7.40 3.40
C HIS A 15 -12.25 8.72 3.77
N ALA A 16 -13.27 9.12 3.01
CA ALA A 16 -14.04 10.34 3.23
C ALA A 16 -15.46 9.99 3.68
N SER A 17 -15.83 10.39 4.88
CA SER A 17 -17.19 10.24 5.39
C SER A 17 -17.99 11.53 5.17
N LEU A 18 -19.25 11.41 4.78
CA LEU A 18 -20.14 12.54 4.55
C LEU A 18 -21.60 12.15 4.82
N PRO A 19 -22.47 13.13 5.16
CA PRO A 19 -23.88 12.83 5.44
C PRO A 19 -24.63 12.23 4.25
N SER A 20 -24.30 12.67 3.04
CA SER A 20 -24.87 12.15 1.79
C SER A 20 -23.92 12.38 0.63
N PHE A 21 -23.97 11.55 -0.40
CA PHE A 21 -23.21 11.73 -1.63
C PHE A 21 -24.20 12.02 -2.78
N ILE A 22 -24.15 13.23 -3.29
CA ILE A 22 -25.05 13.71 -4.34
C ILE A 22 -24.20 14.01 -5.58
N VAL A 23 -24.52 13.30 -6.67
CA VAL A 23 -23.86 13.50 -7.97
C VAL A 23 -24.19 14.89 -8.51
N GLU A 24 -23.25 15.53 -9.20
CA GLU A 24 -23.37 16.87 -9.78
C GLU A 24 -23.47 18.03 -8.77
N HIS A 25 -23.19 17.76 -7.48
CA HIS A 25 -23.15 18.76 -6.44
C HIS A 25 -21.80 18.76 -5.72
N GLU A 26 -21.48 19.86 -5.05
CA GLU A 26 -20.39 19.87 -4.08
C GLU A 26 -20.77 19.01 -2.87
N ASN A 27 -19.87 18.09 -2.52
CA ASN A 27 -20.05 17.20 -1.37
C ASN A 27 -18.94 17.49 -0.35
N LEU A 28 -19.30 18.00 0.81
CA LEU A 28 -18.34 18.32 1.86
C LEU A 28 -18.17 17.12 2.80
N ALA A 29 -16.95 16.61 2.89
CA ALA A 29 -16.63 15.53 3.83
C ALA A 29 -16.63 16.05 5.28
N SER A 30 -17.26 15.30 6.16
CA SER A 30 -17.26 15.55 7.61
C SER A 30 -15.98 15.06 8.28
N SER A 31 -15.36 14.01 7.74
CA SER A 31 -14.05 13.50 8.19
C SER A 31 -13.30 12.83 7.04
N VAL A 32 -11.97 12.87 7.14
CA VAL A 32 -11.08 12.21 6.18
C VAL A 32 -9.99 11.49 6.95
N SER A 33 -9.76 10.22 6.62
CA SER A 33 -8.54 9.48 7.03
C SER A 33 -7.69 9.12 5.82
N ARG A 34 -6.40 8.91 6.05
CA ARG A 34 -5.41 8.57 5.02
C ARG A 34 -4.47 7.51 5.57
N ASP A 35 -4.60 6.30 5.08
CA ASP A 35 -3.87 5.13 5.53
C ASP A 35 -3.01 4.55 4.41
N ILE A 36 -1.96 3.83 4.80
CA ILE A 36 -1.15 3.09 3.84
C ILE A 36 -1.80 1.74 3.54
N GLY A 37 -1.81 1.39 2.26
CA GLY A 37 -2.40 0.18 1.76
C GLY A 37 -1.48 -0.56 0.79
N GLY A 38 -1.93 -1.74 0.43
CA GLY A 38 -1.23 -2.71 -0.39
C GLY A 38 -1.35 -4.09 0.25
N LYS A 39 -1.60 -5.12 -0.55
CA LYS A 39 -1.91 -6.44 0.02
C LYS A 39 -0.78 -7.01 0.86
N GLY A 40 0.49 -6.84 0.43
CA GLY A 40 1.64 -7.27 1.23
C GLY A 40 1.77 -6.49 2.55
N VAL A 41 1.56 -5.17 2.54
CA VAL A 41 1.55 -4.35 3.76
C VAL A 41 0.44 -4.79 4.70
N ASN A 42 -0.75 -5.09 4.18
CA ASN A 42 -1.87 -5.57 4.99
C ASN A 42 -1.58 -6.93 5.62
N ILE A 43 -0.88 -7.83 4.91
CA ILE A 43 -0.41 -9.10 5.47
C ILE A 43 0.61 -8.85 6.59
N SER A 44 1.58 -7.97 6.38
CA SER A 44 2.56 -7.60 7.42
C SER A 44 1.89 -7.04 8.66
N ARG A 45 0.91 -6.17 8.49
CA ARG A 45 0.10 -5.63 9.59
C ARG A 45 -0.62 -6.72 10.37
N ALA A 46 -1.25 -7.67 9.67
CA ALA A 46 -1.93 -8.80 10.29
C ALA A 46 -0.95 -9.74 11.02
N LEU A 47 0.22 -10.01 10.45
CA LEU A 47 1.27 -10.81 11.08
C LEU A 47 1.79 -10.13 12.36
N ASN A 48 2.08 -8.83 12.30
CA ASN A 48 2.52 -8.06 13.46
C ASN A 48 1.49 -8.06 14.58
N ALA A 49 0.20 -7.89 14.25
CA ALA A 49 -0.89 -7.94 15.24
C ALA A 49 -0.98 -9.29 15.96
N ASN A 50 -0.46 -10.36 15.35
CA ASN A 50 -0.38 -11.70 15.93
C ASN A 50 1.01 -12.05 16.48
N GLY A 51 1.91 -11.09 16.60
CA GLY A 51 3.26 -11.30 17.14
C GLY A 51 4.16 -12.14 16.23
N ILE A 52 3.86 -12.24 14.93
CA ILE A 52 4.62 -13.05 13.97
C ILE A 52 5.63 -12.15 13.26
N PRO A 53 6.96 -12.35 13.50
CA PRO A 53 8.00 -11.56 12.84
C PRO A 53 7.96 -11.73 11.31
N ASN A 54 8.04 -10.62 10.62
CA ASN A 54 8.05 -10.59 9.15
C ASN A 54 8.80 -9.35 8.64
N LEU A 55 9.12 -9.34 7.36
CA LEU A 55 9.76 -8.23 6.68
C LEU A 55 8.95 -7.85 5.44
N ALA A 56 8.43 -6.64 5.41
CA ALA A 56 7.76 -6.08 4.24
C ALA A 56 8.78 -5.56 3.24
N LEU A 57 8.66 -5.96 1.99
CA LEU A 57 9.37 -5.35 0.88
C LEU A 57 8.41 -4.51 0.06
N VAL A 58 8.69 -3.22 -0.07
CA VAL A 58 7.79 -2.25 -0.71
C VAL A 58 8.51 -1.49 -1.82
N VAL A 59 7.84 -1.31 -2.95
CA VAL A 59 8.28 -0.42 -4.02
C VAL A 59 7.54 0.90 -3.87
N LEU A 60 8.27 2.00 -3.73
CA LEU A 60 7.71 3.31 -3.40
C LEU A 60 8.05 4.34 -4.48
N GLY A 61 7.05 5.11 -4.90
CA GLY A 61 7.28 6.29 -5.72
C GLY A 61 8.02 7.38 -4.94
N GLU A 62 9.02 8.00 -5.57
CA GLU A 62 9.91 8.99 -4.93
C GLU A 62 9.18 10.24 -4.43
N GLU A 63 8.08 10.64 -5.10
CA GLU A 63 7.40 11.90 -4.81
C GLU A 63 6.71 11.92 -3.44
N ASN A 64 6.17 10.79 -2.98
CA ASN A 64 5.45 10.68 -1.71
C ASN A 64 5.83 9.44 -0.88
N GLY A 65 6.91 8.76 -1.26
CA GLY A 65 7.39 7.56 -0.57
C GLY A 65 7.85 7.83 0.87
N SER A 66 8.33 9.03 1.18
CA SER A 66 8.73 9.41 2.54
C SER A 66 7.56 9.37 3.53
N GLU A 67 6.38 9.83 3.13
CA GLU A 67 5.16 9.73 3.94
C GLU A 67 4.79 8.27 4.19
N PHE A 68 4.90 7.43 3.16
CA PHE A 68 4.60 6.00 3.29
C PHE A 68 5.53 5.30 4.29
N LYS A 69 6.84 5.60 4.23
CA LYS A 69 7.84 5.10 5.19
C LYS A 69 7.52 5.52 6.62
N SER A 70 7.20 6.79 6.85
CA SER A 70 6.83 7.30 8.17
C SER A 70 5.62 6.57 8.77
N LYS A 71 4.64 6.21 7.93
CA LYS A 71 3.48 5.43 8.38
C LYS A 71 3.83 3.97 8.67
N LEU A 72 4.70 3.32 7.88
CA LEU A 72 5.21 1.98 8.20
C LEU A 72 5.93 1.96 9.56
N GLU A 73 6.74 2.97 9.81
CA GLU A 73 7.47 3.14 11.08
C GLU A 73 6.50 3.36 12.26
N ALA A 74 5.49 4.20 12.08
CA ALA A 74 4.46 4.45 13.10
C ALA A 74 3.65 3.18 13.43
N GLU A 75 3.44 2.31 12.45
CA GLU A 75 2.79 1.00 12.62
C GLU A 75 3.76 -0.11 13.06
N GLN A 76 5.03 0.22 13.30
CA GLN A 76 6.09 -0.73 13.69
C GLN A 76 6.26 -1.90 12.70
N ILE A 77 6.00 -1.66 11.42
CA ILE A 77 6.22 -2.64 10.36
C ILE A 77 7.70 -2.60 9.95
N SER A 78 8.42 -3.71 10.14
CA SER A 78 9.77 -3.87 9.62
C SER A 78 9.72 -3.92 8.09
N TYR A 79 10.51 -3.09 7.42
CA TYR A 79 10.47 -3.01 5.96
C TYR A 79 11.83 -2.78 5.31
N LYS A 80 11.92 -3.14 4.04
CA LYS A 80 12.90 -2.65 3.07
C LYS A 80 12.15 -1.98 1.93
N ALA A 81 12.68 -0.88 1.40
CA ALA A 81 12.04 -0.12 0.33
C ALA A 81 12.95 0.04 -0.88
N ILE A 82 12.36 -0.07 -2.06
CA ILE A 82 12.97 0.31 -3.34
C ILE A 82 12.24 1.57 -3.80
N SER A 83 13.00 2.61 -4.12
CA SER A 83 12.45 3.83 -4.69
C SER A 83 12.45 3.77 -6.20
N VAL A 84 11.35 4.20 -6.80
CA VAL A 84 11.18 4.34 -8.25
C VAL A 84 10.65 5.73 -8.58
N PRO A 85 10.91 6.27 -9.78
CA PRO A 85 10.33 7.54 -10.19
C PRO A 85 8.81 7.53 -10.13
N GLY A 86 8.20 8.68 -9.82
CA GLY A 86 6.76 8.89 -9.80
C GLY A 86 6.14 8.84 -8.41
N ARG A 87 4.81 8.68 -8.39
CA ARG A 87 3.98 8.85 -7.19
C ARG A 87 3.24 7.57 -6.84
N ILE A 88 3.20 7.22 -5.55
CA ILE A 88 2.31 6.19 -5.02
C ILE A 88 0.87 6.67 -5.24
N ARG A 89 0.03 5.80 -5.78
CA ARG A 89 -1.39 6.08 -6.05
C ARG A 89 -2.17 6.37 -4.77
N GLU A 90 -3.23 7.14 -4.94
CA GLU A 90 -4.18 7.48 -3.88
C GLU A 90 -5.55 6.95 -4.28
N ASN A 91 -6.07 5.95 -3.57
CA ASN A 91 -7.44 5.48 -3.76
C ASN A 91 -8.36 6.25 -2.81
N ILE A 92 -9.54 6.61 -3.28
CA ILE A 92 -10.52 7.35 -2.47
C ILE A 92 -11.75 6.47 -2.30
N THR A 93 -12.17 6.26 -1.07
CA THR A 93 -13.44 5.62 -0.74
C THR A 93 -14.34 6.65 -0.06
N ILE A 94 -15.51 6.85 -0.63
CA ILE A 94 -16.53 7.75 -0.15
C ILE A 94 -17.56 6.94 0.63
N HIS A 95 -17.78 7.32 1.90
CA HIS A 95 -18.69 6.67 2.84
C HIS A 95 -19.85 7.61 3.18
N PRO A 96 -20.95 7.61 2.42
CA PRO A 96 -22.13 8.36 2.81
C PRO A 96 -22.90 7.66 3.95
N ASP A 97 -23.44 8.42 4.89
CA ASP A 97 -24.24 7.89 5.97
C ASP A 97 -25.47 7.16 5.42
N GLY A 98 -25.62 5.88 5.78
CA GLY A 98 -26.73 5.04 5.31
C GLY A 98 -26.76 4.73 3.81
N GLY A 99 -25.74 5.15 3.06
CA GLY A 99 -25.60 4.93 1.62
C GLY A 99 -24.61 3.82 1.28
N LYS A 100 -24.47 3.56 -0.02
CA LYS A 100 -23.46 2.63 -0.55
C LYS A 100 -22.13 3.34 -0.75
N GLU A 101 -21.05 2.67 -0.39
CA GLU A 101 -19.70 3.16 -0.65
C GLU A 101 -19.43 3.32 -2.14
N THR A 102 -18.70 4.38 -2.48
CA THR A 102 -18.17 4.60 -3.81
C THR A 102 -16.67 4.69 -3.74
N ARG A 103 -15.97 3.91 -4.56
CA ARG A 103 -14.52 3.88 -4.59
C ARG A 103 -13.98 4.36 -5.93
N LEU A 104 -13.02 5.28 -5.85
CA LEU A 104 -12.19 5.72 -6.98
C LEU A 104 -10.80 5.14 -6.79
N SER A 105 -10.35 4.33 -7.74
CA SER A 105 -9.03 3.74 -7.74
C SER A 105 -8.21 4.29 -8.88
N PHE A 106 -6.95 4.61 -8.60
CA PHE A 106 -6.04 5.22 -9.55
C PHE A 106 -4.90 4.26 -9.91
N LYS A 107 -4.34 4.45 -11.09
CA LYS A 107 -3.06 3.83 -11.47
C LYS A 107 -1.95 4.49 -10.66
N GLY A 108 -0.98 3.71 -10.24
CA GLY A 108 0.20 4.23 -9.55
C GLY A 108 1.30 4.65 -10.55
N PHE A 109 2.51 4.72 -10.02
CA PHE A 109 3.71 4.92 -10.83
C PHE A 109 3.87 3.82 -11.89
N GLU A 110 4.63 4.12 -12.91
CA GLU A 110 5.12 3.11 -13.86
C GLU A 110 6.40 2.49 -13.33
N SER A 111 6.54 1.20 -13.50
CA SER A 111 7.74 0.47 -13.10
C SER A 111 8.17 -0.51 -14.16
N ARG A 112 9.45 -0.85 -14.15
CA ARG A 112 10.05 -1.80 -15.09
C ARG A 112 10.23 -3.16 -14.44
N PRO A 113 10.26 -4.25 -15.21
CA PRO A 113 10.52 -5.60 -14.69
C PRO A 113 11.85 -5.74 -13.95
N ASP A 114 12.88 -4.94 -14.29
CA ASP A 114 14.18 -4.94 -13.63
C ASP A 114 14.13 -4.56 -12.13
N VAL A 115 13.08 -3.92 -11.68
CA VAL A 115 12.81 -3.69 -10.25
C VAL A 115 12.68 -5.01 -9.49
N LEU A 116 12.19 -6.08 -10.15
CA LEU A 116 12.10 -7.42 -9.54
C LEU A 116 13.48 -8.04 -9.26
N ASP A 117 14.49 -7.74 -10.08
CA ASP A 117 15.86 -8.19 -9.84
C ASP A 117 16.41 -7.53 -8.56
N ASN A 118 16.13 -6.23 -8.38
CA ASN A 118 16.49 -5.51 -7.15
C ASN A 118 15.74 -6.07 -5.94
N VAL A 119 14.46 -6.42 -6.10
CA VAL A 119 13.66 -7.09 -5.05
C VAL A 119 14.33 -8.40 -4.65
N GLY A 120 14.68 -9.25 -5.62
CA GLY A 120 15.35 -10.52 -5.38
C GLY A 120 16.68 -10.35 -4.65
N GLY A 121 17.49 -9.37 -5.05
CA GLY A 121 18.78 -9.06 -4.42
C GLY A 121 18.69 -8.54 -2.98
N MET A 122 17.55 -8.00 -2.58
CA MET A 122 17.32 -7.52 -1.20
C MET A 122 16.90 -8.62 -0.23
N LEU A 123 16.43 -9.76 -0.75
CA LEU A 123 15.91 -10.87 0.04
C LEU A 123 16.99 -11.95 0.20
N ASP A 124 17.44 -12.16 1.44
CA ASP A 124 18.23 -13.33 1.81
C ASP A 124 17.25 -14.49 2.11
N ILE A 125 16.79 -15.12 1.03
CA ILE A 125 15.81 -16.21 1.08
C ILE A 125 16.55 -17.55 1.21
N ASN A 126 16.15 -18.35 2.18
CA ASN A 126 16.69 -19.67 2.43
C ASN A 126 15.58 -20.74 2.32
N PRO A 127 15.94 -22.02 2.08
CA PRO A 127 14.95 -23.10 2.11
C PRO A 127 14.15 -23.09 3.42
N GLY A 128 12.81 -23.13 3.29
CA GLY A 128 11.89 -23.06 4.42
C GLY A 128 11.36 -21.66 4.74
N ASP A 129 11.88 -20.60 4.10
CA ASP A 129 11.29 -19.26 4.20
C ASP A 129 10.02 -19.13 3.37
N ILE A 130 9.15 -18.21 3.77
CA ILE A 130 7.88 -17.92 3.10
C ILE A 130 7.96 -16.56 2.43
N VAL A 131 7.65 -16.49 1.15
CA VAL A 131 7.50 -15.24 0.41
C VAL A 131 6.06 -15.12 -0.08
N THR A 132 5.37 -14.07 0.34
CA THR A 132 4.03 -13.78 -0.17
C THR A 132 4.13 -12.78 -1.32
N PHE A 133 3.66 -13.20 -2.49
CA PHE A 133 3.58 -12.38 -3.68
C PHE A 133 2.12 -12.16 -4.03
N THR A 134 1.57 -11.00 -3.73
CA THR A 134 0.14 -10.72 -3.88
C THR A 134 -0.13 -9.23 -4.12
N GLY A 135 -1.26 -8.94 -4.74
CA GLY A 135 -1.67 -7.59 -5.07
C GLY A 135 -1.59 -7.31 -6.56
N SER A 136 -1.88 -6.06 -6.91
CA SER A 136 -1.74 -5.58 -8.29
C SER A 136 -0.29 -5.26 -8.61
N LEU A 137 0.04 -5.34 -9.88
CA LEU A 137 1.31 -4.86 -10.41
C LEU A 137 1.21 -3.38 -10.79
N PRO A 138 2.30 -2.61 -10.73
CA PRO A 138 2.35 -1.29 -11.33
C PRO A 138 2.28 -1.38 -12.86
N VAL A 139 2.01 -0.26 -13.50
CA VAL A 139 2.02 -0.17 -14.97
C VAL A 139 3.44 -0.46 -15.47
N GLY A 140 3.57 -1.28 -16.51
CA GLY A 140 4.86 -1.65 -17.13
C GLY A 140 5.48 -2.94 -16.59
N MET A 141 4.85 -3.60 -15.62
CA MET A 141 5.21 -4.93 -15.12
C MET A 141 4.25 -6.01 -15.60
#